data_770186c2d9568323132dab76d3372288
#
_entry.id   770186c2d9568323132dab76d3372288
#
_cell.length_a   1.000
_cell.length_b   1.000
_cell.length_c   1.000
_cell.angle_alpha   90.00
_cell.angle_beta   90.00
_cell.angle_gamma   90.00
#
_symmetry.space_group_name_H-M   'P 1'
#
loop_
_entity.id
_entity.type
_entity.pdbx_description
1 polymer ?
#
loop_
_entity_poly.entity_id
_entity_poly.type
_entity_poly.pdbx_seq_one_letter_code
_entity_poly.pdbx_strand_id
1 'polypeptide(L)'
;MTAIRNIAIIAHVDHGKTTLVDKILHHCALFRDNQETGDLILDNNDLERERGITILSKNVSVNYKGTKINIIDTPGHADFGGEVERVLNMADGVLLLVDAFEGPMPQTRFVLQKAIEMKLKPIVVINKVDKENCTPEEVHEAVFDLMFELGAEDWQLDFPTVYGSAKQNWMSEDWRKPTTSIEPLLDMVVEHIPAPVIEEGSLQMLITSLDYSTFTGRIAIGRLHRGTLQAGMNISLVKRDGTIVKSKIRELHTFDGLGRKKVEEVQAGDICAIAGLEGFDIGDTIADYENPEALPTIAIDEPTMSMLFTINDSPFFGKDGKFVTSRHLKARLERELEKTLALRVEATGSADKFIVYGRGVLHLSVLIETMRREGYELQIGQPQVIIKEIDGVKCEPVEELTIDLPENVSGKAVDFVTLRKGEMLSMEPKGERMVIKFLIPSRGIIGLRNQLLTATAGEAIIHHRFLEFQPFKGEIAGRINGSLISMEQGTAIPYSLDKLQDRGRFFIFPGEDIYTGQVIGENSRSGDIVVNVTKTKKLTNVRAAGSDEKVKLAPPIKFSLEEALEYIQKDEYVEVTPKNMRLRKIYLDENERKRHEKEFK
;
A
#
# COMPACT_ATOMS: atom_id res chain seq x y z
N MET A 1 -3.89 -38.09 8.87
CA MET A 1 -3.49 -36.69 8.64
C MET A 1 -4.50 -36.04 7.72
N THR A 2 -5.02 -34.89 8.05
CA THR A 2 -5.88 -34.11 7.14
C THR A 2 -5.03 -33.63 5.98
N ALA A 3 -5.47 -33.84 4.74
CA ALA A 3 -4.75 -33.25 3.59
C ALA A 3 -4.78 -31.73 3.67
N ILE A 4 -3.65 -31.08 3.38
CA ILE A 4 -3.50 -29.61 3.45
C ILE A 4 -3.14 -29.09 2.07
N ARG A 5 -3.64 -27.90 1.73
CA ARG A 5 -3.21 -27.08 0.59
C ARG A 5 -3.02 -25.65 1.04
N ASN A 6 -1.86 -25.07 0.77
CA ASN A 6 -1.55 -23.68 1.10
C ASN A 6 -1.51 -22.89 -0.21
N ILE A 7 -2.43 -21.96 -0.39
CA ILE A 7 -2.54 -21.16 -1.61
C ILE A 7 -2.47 -19.66 -1.30
N ALA A 8 -1.76 -18.91 -2.11
CA ALA A 8 -1.79 -17.47 -2.10
C ALA A 8 -2.66 -16.94 -3.24
N ILE A 9 -3.45 -15.88 -3.01
CA ILE A 9 -4.25 -15.26 -4.06
C ILE A 9 -3.58 -13.99 -4.53
N ILE A 10 -3.26 -13.95 -5.82
CA ILE A 10 -2.68 -12.81 -6.52
C ILE A 10 -3.76 -12.21 -7.42
N ALA A 11 -4.04 -10.92 -7.27
CA ALA A 11 -4.99 -10.21 -8.11
C ALA A 11 -4.63 -8.73 -8.23
N HIS A 12 -5.02 -8.11 -9.34
CA HIS A 12 -5.07 -6.66 -9.42
C HIS A 12 -6.24 -6.11 -8.61
N VAL A 13 -6.17 -4.81 -8.29
CA VAL A 13 -7.28 -4.07 -7.67
C VAL A 13 -8.53 -4.25 -8.55
N ASP A 14 -9.67 -4.43 -7.93
CA ASP A 14 -10.97 -4.64 -8.60
C ASP A 14 -11.12 -5.90 -9.46
N HIS A 15 -10.13 -6.79 -9.59
CA HIS A 15 -10.30 -8.07 -10.30
C HIS A 15 -11.23 -9.05 -9.57
N GLY A 16 -11.66 -8.74 -8.35
CA GLY A 16 -12.68 -9.49 -7.61
C GLY A 16 -12.13 -10.48 -6.58
N LYS A 17 -10.92 -10.25 -6.08
CA LYS A 17 -10.25 -11.08 -5.06
C LYS A 17 -11.13 -11.29 -3.82
N THR A 18 -11.55 -10.21 -3.18
CA THR A 18 -12.38 -10.24 -1.97
C THR A 18 -13.70 -10.97 -2.23
N THR A 19 -14.34 -10.68 -3.36
CA THR A 19 -15.59 -11.37 -3.75
C THR A 19 -15.39 -12.87 -3.92
N LEU A 20 -14.29 -13.30 -4.53
CA LEU A 20 -14.00 -14.71 -4.72
C LEU A 20 -13.79 -15.42 -3.38
N VAL A 21 -12.99 -14.85 -2.49
CA VAL A 21 -12.73 -15.44 -1.17
C VAL A 21 -14.01 -15.50 -0.33
N ASP A 22 -14.84 -14.45 -0.35
CA ASP A 22 -16.14 -14.46 0.32
C ASP A 22 -17.03 -15.59 -0.19
N LYS A 23 -17.06 -15.84 -1.51
CA LYS A 23 -17.84 -16.95 -2.09
C LYS A 23 -17.28 -18.31 -1.68
N ILE A 24 -15.95 -18.46 -1.60
CA ILE A 24 -15.31 -19.69 -1.08
C ILE A 24 -15.74 -19.95 0.37
N LEU A 25 -15.69 -18.92 1.22
CA LEU A 25 -16.09 -19.00 2.62
C LEU A 25 -17.58 -19.39 2.77
N HIS A 26 -18.45 -18.79 1.98
CA HIS A 26 -19.88 -19.11 1.97
C HIS A 26 -20.14 -20.55 1.48
N HIS A 27 -19.46 -20.96 0.41
CA HIS A 27 -19.64 -22.31 -0.14
C HIS A 27 -19.22 -23.41 0.85
N CYS A 28 -18.14 -23.18 1.60
CA CYS A 28 -17.66 -24.13 2.61
C CYS A 28 -18.44 -24.09 3.94
N ALA A 29 -19.61 -23.45 3.98
CA ALA A 29 -20.56 -23.42 5.09
C ALA A 29 -19.98 -22.91 6.44
N LEU A 30 -19.06 -21.95 6.40
CA LEU A 30 -18.47 -21.36 7.61
C LEU A 30 -19.40 -20.33 8.29
N PHE A 31 -20.49 -19.93 7.64
CA PHE A 31 -21.50 -19.03 8.19
C PHE A 31 -22.79 -19.78 8.49
N ARG A 32 -23.39 -19.52 9.65
CA ARG A 32 -24.74 -19.99 9.97
C ARG A 32 -25.74 -19.20 9.13
N ASP A 33 -26.81 -19.84 8.65
CA ASP A 33 -27.86 -19.30 7.76
C ASP A 33 -28.52 -17.97 8.22
N ASN A 34 -28.28 -17.54 9.46
CA ASN A 34 -28.88 -16.34 10.08
C ASN A 34 -27.86 -15.21 10.37
N GLN A 35 -26.61 -15.30 9.93
CA GLN A 35 -25.69 -14.19 10.03
C GLN A 35 -25.79 -13.33 8.76
N GLU A 36 -26.45 -12.17 8.85
CA GLU A 36 -26.31 -11.10 7.86
C GLU A 36 -24.85 -10.63 7.90
N THR A 37 -23.99 -11.32 7.17
CA THR A 37 -22.65 -10.88 6.89
C THR A 37 -22.75 -9.87 5.77
N GLY A 38 -22.42 -8.62 6.05
CA GLY A 38 -22.33 -7.58 5.02
C GLY A 38 -21.40 -8.03 3.89
N ASP A 39 -21.60 -7.52 2.70
CA ASP A 39 -20.71 -7.74 1.55
C ASP A 39 -19.27 -7.32 1.92
N LEU A 40 -18.26 -8.11 1.49
CA LEU A 40 -16.83 -7.87 1.68
C LEU A 40 -16.30 -8.13 3.11
N ILE A 41 -16.39 -9.38 3.54
CA ILE A 41 -16.00 -9.84 4.89
C ILE A 41 -14.47 -9.75 5.12
N LEU A 42 -13.65 -9.91 4.09
CA LEU A 42 -12.19 -9.82 4.19
C LEU A 42 -11.70 -8.40 4.43
N ASP A 43 -12.34 -7.39 3.84
CA ASP A 43 -11.89 -6.00 3.95
C ASP A 43 -12.45 -5.35 5.22
N ASN A 44 -12.01 -5.80 6.39
CA ASN A 44 -12.41 -5.24 7.69
C ASN A 44 -11.81 -3.86 7.98
N ASN A 45 -10.86 -3.40 7.16
CA ASN A 45 -10.26 -2.08 7.28
C ASN A 45 -10.96 -1.12 6.32
N ASP A 46 -11.54 -0.03 6.84
CA ASP A 46 -12.20 0.99 6.03
C ASP A 46 -11.28 1.58 4.95
N LEU A 47 -9.96 1.65 5.22
CA LEU A 47 -8.97 2.12 4.25
C LEU A 47 -8.79 1.15 3.08
N GLU A 48 -8.82 -0.16 3.33
CA GLU A 48 -8.75 -1.17 2.27
C GLU A 48 -9.98 -1.07 1.36
N ARG A 49 -11.17 -0.91 1.95
CA ARG A 49 -12.44 -0.74 1.18
C ARG A 49 -12.46 0.53 0.35
N GLU A 50 -12.07 1.66 0.94
CA GLU A 50 -12.07 2.95 0.24
C GLU A 50 -11.06 3.02 -0.90
N ARG A 51 -9.92 2.34 -0.75
CA ARG A 51 -8.84 2.33 -1.74
C ARG A 51 -8.91 1.17 -2.71
N GLY A 52 -9.73 0.15 -2.42
CA GLY A 52 -9.83 -1.08 -3.20
C GLY A 52 -8.56 -1.93 -3.17
N ILE A 53 -7.64 -1.73 -2.21
CA ILE A 53 -6.36 -2.44 -2.13
C ILE A 53 -6.26 -3.25 -0.84
N THR A 54 -5.64 -4.42 -0.89
CA THR A 54 -5.23 -5.15 0.30
C THR A 54 -3.95 -4.52 0.86
N ILE A 55 -4.00 -4.07 2.10
CA ILE A 55 -2.87 -3.45 2.81
C ILE A 55 -2.16 -4.49 3.68
N LEU A 56 -2.93 -5.30 4.42
CA LEU A 56 -2.42 -6.33 5.31
C LEU A 56 -2.82 -7.71 4.80
N SER A 57 -1.86 -8.62 4.75
CA SER A 57 -2.13 -10.03 4.44
C SER A 57 -3.03 -10.66 5.49
N LYS A 58 -3.97 -11.48 5.05
CA LYS A 58 -4.89 -12.21 5.93
C LYS A 58 -4.82 -13.70 5.62
N ASN A 59 -4.91 -14.51 6.66
CA ASN A 59 -4.96 -15.96 6.52
C ASN A 59 -6.38 -16.44 6.80
N VAL A 60 -6.91 -17.20 5.85
CA VAL A 60 -8.23 -17.81 5.92
C VAL A 60 -8.08 -19.30 5.73
N SER A 61 -8.89 -20.11 6.37
CA SER A 61 -8.84 -21.55 6.18
C SER A 61 -10.24 -22.13 6.00
N VAL A 62 -10.39 -23.02 5.03
CA VAL A 62 -11.64 -23.73 4.75
C VAL A 62 -11.41 -25.24 4.69
N ASN A 63 -12.44 -26.01 4.97
CA ASN A 63 -12.42 -27.45 4.79
C ASN A 63 -13.29 -27.81 3.58
N TYR A 64 -12.70 -28.45 2.58
CA TYR A 64 -13.38 -28.88 1.39
C TYR A 64 -13.08 -30.35 1.09
N LYS A 65 -14.12 -31.19 1.04
CA LYS A 65 -14.02 -32.65 0.78
C LYS A 65 -12.94 -33.36 1.61
N GLY A 66 -12.76 -32.95 2.88
CA GLY A 66 -11.76 -33.54 3.78
C GLY A 66 -10.35 -32.97 3.65
N THR A 67 -10.13 -32.01 2.78
CA THR A 67 -8.87 -31.27 2.63
C THR A 67 -8.99 -29.90 3.28
N LYS A 68 -8.02 -29.53 4.11
CA LYS A 68 -7.87 -28.17 4.65
C LYS A 68 -7.18 -27.31 3.61
N ILE A 69 -7.82 -26.24 3.18
CA ILE A 69 -7.26 -25.27 2.25
C ILE A 69 -6.99 -23.98 3.03
N ASN A 70 -5.72 -23.64 3.21
CA ASN A 70 -5.30 -22.35 3.74
C ASN A 70 -5.17 -21.36 2.59
N ILE A 71 -5.88 -20.26 2.68
CA ILE A 71 -5.91 -19.20 1.68
C ILE A 71 -5.20 -17.98 2.28
N ILE A 72 -4.15 -17.53 1.62
CA ILE A 72 -3.34 -16.41 2.06
C ILE A 72 -3.65 -15.23 1.13
N ASP A 73 -4.24 -14.17 1.69
CA ASP A 73 -4.52 -12.95 0.95
C ASP A 73 -3.25 -12.12 0.81
N THR A 74 -2.83 -11.81 -0.43
CA THR A 74 -1.58 -11.08 -0.70
C THR A 74 -1.84 -9.61 -1.03
N PRO A 75 -1.04 -8.68 -0.49
CA PRO A 75 -1.04 -7.30 -0.96
C PRO A 75 -0.64 -7.23 -2.45
N GLY A 76 -1.30 -6.36 -3.21
CA GLY A 76 -1.03 -6.22 -4.65
C GLY A 76 -0.04 -5.10 -5.01
N HIS A 77 0.26 -4.19 -4.09
CA HIS A 77 1.06 -2.99 -4.38
C HIS A 77 2.55 -3.20 -4.09
N ALA A 78 3.43 -2.64 -4.95
CA ALA A 78 4.88 -2.78 -4.82
C ALA A 78 5.46 -2.24 -3.51
N ASP A 79 4.83 -1.21 -2.90
CA ASP A 79 5.23 -0.67 -1.59
C ASP A 79 5.14 -1.70 -0.45
N PHE A 80 4.39 -2.79 -0.66
CA PHE A 80 4.26 -3.92 0.27
C PHE A 80 5.04 -5.17 -0.17
N GLY A 81 6.01 -5.02 -1.08
CA GLY A 81 6.75 -6.13 -1.72
C GLY A 81 7.37 -7.14 -0.75
N GLY A 82 7.94 -6.70 0.37
CA GLY A 82 8.48 -7.63 1.36
C GLY A 82 7.43 -8.38 2.17
N GLU A 83 6.20 -7.86 2.25
CA GLU A 83 5.09 -8.60 2.81
C GLU A 83 4.63 -9.68 1.84
N VAL A 84 4.62 -9.37 0.54
CA VAL A 84 4.33 -10.33 -0.51
C VAL A 84 5.27 -11.53 -0.46
N GLU A 85 6.58 -11.29 -0.43
CA GLU A 85 7.59 -12.37 -0.42
C GLU A 85 7.47 -13.24 0.82
N ARG A 86 7.24 -12.64 2.00
CA ARG A 86 7.02 -13.37 3.26
C ARG A 86 5.76 -14.25 3.23
N VAL A 87 4.68 -13.70 2.67
CA VAL A 87 3.40 -14.39 2.57
C VAL A 87 3.48 -15.55 1.59
N LEU A 88 4.10 -15.34 0.42
CA LEU A 88 4.32 -16.38 -0.57
C LEU A 88 5.15 -17.55 -0.04
N ASN A 89 6.05 -17.31 0.91
CA ASN A 89 6.84 -18.36 1.58
C ASN A 89 6.00 -19.39 2.35
N MET A 90 4.76 -19.05 2.70
CA MET A 90 3.84 -19.98 3.35
C MET A 90 3.02 -20.82 2.35
N ALA A 91 3.01 -20.45 1.07
CA ALA A 91 2.18 -21.08 0.03
C ALA A 91 2.92 -22.21 -0.70
N ASP A 92 2.16 -23.16 -1.23
CA ASP A 92 2.62 -24.23 -2.12
C ASP A 92 2.18 -23.96 -3.57
N GLY A 93 1.20 -23.06 -3.75
CA GLY A 93 0.73 -22.61 -5.06
C GLY A 93 0.03 -21.27 -5.00
N VAL A 94 -0.29 -20.74 -6.18
CA VAL A 94 -0.92 -19.42 -6.32
C VAL A 94 -2.17 -19.49 -7.20
N LEU A 95 -3.20 -18.75 -6.81
CA LEU A 95 -4.34 -18.43 -7.65
C LEU A 95 -4.10 -17.05 -8.26
N LEU A 96 -3.85 -17.00 -9.56
CA LEU A 96 -3.74 -15.75 -10.31
C LEU A 96 -5.13 -15.35 -10.83
N LEU A 97 -5.74 -14.37 -10.20
CA LEU A 97 -7.07 -13.87 -10.56
C LEU A 97 -6.96 -12.69 -11.53
N VAL A 98 -7.54 -12.84 -12.71
CA VAL A 98 -7.49 -11.85 -13.80
C VAL A 98 -8.90 -11.52 -14.28
N ASP A 99 -9.18 -10.24 -14.54
CA ASP A 99 -10.43 -9.79 -15.14
C ASP A 99 -10.47 -10.16 -16.63
N ALA A 100 -11.55 -10.79 -17.09
CA ALA A 100 -11.73 -11.25 -18.47
C ALA A 100 -11.78 -10.12 -19.51
N PHE A 101 -11.92 -8.87 -19.09
CA PHE A 101 -11.92 -7.69 -19.95
C PHE A 101 -10.59 -6.92 -19.89
N GLU A 102 -10.04 -6.71 -18.68
CA GLU A 102 -8.84 -5.88 -18.47
C GLU A 102 -7.55 -6.66 -18.75
N GLY A 103 -7.56 -7.98 -18.56
CA GLY A 103 -6.37 -8.81 -18.69
C GLY A 103 -5.37 -8.64 -17.53
N PRO A 104 -4.14 -9.19 -17.68
CA PRO A 104 -3.10 -9.06 -16.68
C PRO A 104 -2.58 -7.62 -16.61
N MET A 105 -2.66 -7.01 -15.42
CA MET A 105 -2.28 -5.63 -15.16
C MET A 105 -0.85 -5.51 -14.59
N PRO A 106 -0.16 -4.37 -14.80
CA PRO A 106 1.24 -4.22 -14.40
C PRO A 106 1.55 -4.50 -12.93
N GLN A 107 0.63 -4.20 -12.01
CA GLN A 107 0.83 -4.47 -10.57
C GLN A 107 0.91 -5.96 -10.26
N THR A 108 0.15 -6.78 -10.97
CA THR A 108 0.14 -8.24 -10.83
C THR A 108 1.49 -8.85 -11.23
N ARG A 109 2.20 -8.21 -12.17
CA ARG A 109 3.50 -8.66 -12.68
C ARG A 109 4.53 -8.89 -11.57
N PHE A 110 4.66 -7.95 -10.62
CA PHE A 110 5.62 -8.07 -9.52
C PHE A 110 5.35 -9.27 -8.63
N VAL A 111 4.10 -9.43 -8.18
CA VAL A 111 3.72 -10.54 -7.28
C VAL A 111 3.83 -11.87 -8.00
N LEU A 112 3.43 -11.92 -9.27
CA LEU A 112 3.55 -13.11 -10.11
C LEU A 112 5.02 -13.49 -10.36
N GLN A 113 5.90 -12.51 -10.62
CA GLN A 113 7.33 -12.75 -10.76
C GLN A 113 7.91 -13.42 -9.51
N LYS A 114 7.57 -12.92 -8.32
CA LYS A 114 8.02 -13.53 -7.06
C LYS A 114 7.48 -14.94 -6.88
N ALA A 115 6.24 -15.19 -7.24
CA ALA A 115 5.66 -16.54 -7.20
C ALA A 115 6.38 -17.52 -8.15
N ILE A 116 6.74 -17.05 -9.35
CA ILE A 116 7.51 -17.85 -10.33
C ILE A 116 8.91 -18.13 -9.82
N GLU A 117 9.65 -17.12 -9.31
CA GLU A 117 10.98 -17.27 -8.72
C GLU A 117 10.99 -18.28 -7.56
N MET A 118 9.94 -18.29 -6.75
CA MET A 118 9.76 -19.22 -5.63
C MET A 118 9.24 -20.60 -6.06
N LYS A 119 9.05 -20.82 -7.36
CA LYS A 119 8.59 -22.09 -7.95
C LYS A 119 7.23 -22.54 -7.42
N LEU A 120 6.32 -21.62 -7.16
CA LEU A 120 4.96 -21.93 -6.75
C LEU A 120 4.13 -22.42 -7.95
N LYS A 121 3.22 -23.36 -7.69
CA LYS A 121 2.35 -23.93 -8.73
C LYS A 121 1.20 -22.96 -9.03
N PRO A 122 1.05 -22.44 -10.28
CA PRO A 122 0.01 -21.50 -10.62
C PRO A 122 -1.30 -22.19 -11.03
N ILE A 123 -2.43 -21.59 -10.67
CA ILE A 123 -3.76 -21.79 -11.25
C ILE A 123 -4.25 -20.42 -11.69
N VAL A 124 -4.71 -20.29 -12.92
CA VAL A 124 -5.26 -19.05 -13.45
C VAL A 124 -6.78 -19.04 -13.32
N VAL A 125 -7.31 -17.94 -12.79
CA VAL A 125 -8.77 -17.73 -12.64
C VAL A 125 -9.15 -16.51 -13.44
N ILE A 126 -9.80 -16.71 -14.58
CA ILE A 126 -10.32 -15.63 -15.44
C ILE A 126 -11.74 -15.29 -15.00
N ASN A 127 -11.83 -14.20 -14.24
CA ASN A 127 -13.06 -13.75 -13.58
C ASN A 127 -13.83 -12.72 -14.40
N LYS A 128 -15.09 -12.51 -14.04
CA LYS A 128 -16.00 -11.53 -14.66
C LYS A 128 -16.30 -11.80 -16.13
N VAL A 129 -16.37 -13.07 -16.52
CA VAL A 129 -16.81 -13.47 -17.86
C VAL A 129 -18.30 -13.18 -18.14
N ASP A 130 -19.02 -12.65 -17.14
CA ASP A 130 -20.39 -12.12 -17.26
C ASP A 130 -20.45 -10.70 -17.81
N LYS A 131 -19.30 -10.02 -17.97
CA LYS A 131 -19.24 -8.69 -18.60
C LYS A 131 -19.47 -8.77 -20.11
N GLU A 132 -20.21 -7.80 -20.65
CA GLU A 132 -20.27 -7.58 -22.10
C GLU A 132 -18.87 -7.21 -22.62
N ASN A 133 -18.49 -7.74 -23.77
CA ASN A 133 -17.19 -7.53 -24.42
C ASN A 133 -15.98 -8.15 -23.67
N CYS A 134 -16.17 -9.15 -22.81
CA CYS A 134 -15.04 -9.91 -22.28
C CYS A 134 -14.38 -10.78 -23.37
N THR A 135 -13.06 -10.94 -23.29
CA THR A 135 -12.23 -11.73 -24.23
C THR A 135 -11.42 -12.79 -23.47
N PRO A 136 -12.06 -13.83 -22.89
CA PRO A 136 -11.40 -14.78 -22.01
C PRO A 136 -10.22 -15.52 -22.65
N GLU A 137 -10.32 -15.86 -23.96
CA GLU A 137 -9.23 -16.52 -24.68
C GLU A 137 -8.02 -15.60 -24.86
N GLU A 138 -8.24 -14.34 -25.27
CA GLU A 138 -7.15 -13.35 -25.44
C GLU A 138 -6.48 -13.06 -24.09
N VAL A 139 -7.25 -13.01 -23.00
CA VAL A 139 -6.72 -12.83 -21.64
C VAL A 139 -5.90 -14.04 -21.21
N HIS A 140 -6.32 -15.27 -21.56
CA HIS A 140 -5.53 -16.47 -21.28
C HIS A 140 -4.17 -16.43 -22.00
N GLU A 141 -4.15 -16.07 -23.29
CA GLU A 141 -2.91 -15.89 -24.06
C GLU A 141 -2.04 -14.80 -23.47
N ALA A 142 -2.62 -13.66 -23.08
CA ALA A 142 -1.87 -12.57 -22.45
C ALA A 142 -1.25 -12.96 -21.09
N VAL A 143 -1.90 -13.83 -20.32
CA VAL A 143 -1.34 -14.39 -19.09
C VAL A 143 -0.18 -15.34 -19.40
N PHE A 144 -0.34 -16.18 -20.41
CA PHE A 144 0.74 -17.08 -20.87
C PHE A 144 1.97 -16.30 -21.31
N ASP A 145 1.79 -15.27 -22.15
CA ASP A 145 2.88 -14.40 -22.60
C ASP A 145 3.58 -13.70 -21.42
N LEU A 146 2.79 -13.19 -20.47
CA LEU A 146 3.34 -12.57 -19.26
C LEU A 146 4.17 -13.55 -18.44
N MET A 147 3.71 -14.77 -18.24
CA MET A 147 4.46 -15.79 -17.48
C MET A 147 5.73 -16.21 -18.21
N PHE A 148 5.68 -16.34 -19.54
CA PHE A 148 6.85 -16.61 -20.38
C PHE A 148 7.88 -15.47 -20.28
N GLU A 149 7.46 -14.21 -20.38
CA GLU A 149 8.35 -13.04 -20.18
C GLU A 149 9.00 -13.00 -18.79
N LEU A 150 8.30 -13.48 -17.77
CA LEU A 150 8.80 -13.53 -16.39
C LEU A 150 9.74 -14.71 -16.13
N GLY A 151 10.01 -15.53 -17.15
CA GLY A 151 10.92 -16.66 -17.07
C GLY A 151 10.32 -17.87 -16.35
N ALA A 152 9.01 -18.09 -16.46
CA ALA A 152 8.36 -19.29 -15.94
C ALA A 152 8.93 -20.56 -16.58
N GLU A 153 9.10 -21.61 -15.78
CA GLU A 153 9.52 -22.92 -16.26
C GLU A 153 8.35 -23.61 -17.02
N ASP A 154 8.64 -24.56 -17.91
CA ASP A 154 7.64 -25.25 -18.75
C ASP A 154 6.45 -25.79 -17.94
N TRP A 155 6.72 -26.36 -16.76
CA TRP A 155 5.67 -26.90 -15.88
C TRP A 155 4.80 -25.80 -15.21
N GLN A 156 5.28 -24.55 -15.15
CA GLN A 156 4.52 -23.40 -14.69
C GLN A 156 3.70 -22.81 -15.84
N LEU A 157 4.18 -22.92 -17.08
CA LEU A 157 3.45 -22.50 -18.28
C LEU A 157 2.30 -23.47 -18.62
N ASP A 158 2.36 -24.73 -18.18
CA ASP A 158 1.27 -25.70 -18.25
C ASP A 158 0.30 -25.53 -17.06
N PHE A 159 -0.23 -24.31 -16.93
CA PHE A 159 -1.14 -23.97 -15.83
C PHE A 159 -2.60 -24.29 -16.17
N PRO A 160 -3.34 -24.89 -15.22
CA PRO A 160 -4.78 -25.04 -15.37
C PRO A 160 -5.50 -23.68 -15.27
N THR A 161 -6.58 -23.53 -16.04
CA THR A 161 -7.37 -22.29 -16.06
C THR A 161 -8.83 -22.58 -15.73
N VAL A 162 -9.40 -21.73 -14.88
CA VAL A 162 -10.82 -21.71 -14.53
C VAL A 162 -11.40 -20.36 -14.92
N TYR A 163 -12.57 -20.39 -15.54
CA TYR A 163 -13.33 -19.24 -15.98
C TYR A 163 -14.60 -19.07 -15.16
N GLY A 164 -15.03 -17.85 -14.89
CA GLY A 164 -16.30 -17.67 -14.21
C GLY A 164 -16.63 -16.26 -13.79
N SER A 165 -17.65 -16.16 -12.95
CA SER A 165 -18.06 -14.94 -12.28
C SER A 165 -18.17 -15.17 -10.77
N ALA A 166 -17.21 -14.66 -10.01
CA ALA A 166 -17.28 -14.68 -8.56
C ALA A 166 -18.56 -13.98 -8.04
N LYS A 167 -18.99 -12.91 -8.70
CA LYS A 167 -20.23 -12.20 -8.36
C LYS A 167 -21.47 -13.09 -8.50
N GLN A 168 -21.54 -13.86 -9.57
CA GLN A 168 -22.65 -14.77 -9.87
C GLN A 168 -22.47 -16.16 -9.22
N ASN A 169 -21.37 -16.38 -8.49
CA ASN A 169 -21.08 -17.60 -7.73
C ASN A 169 -20.94 -18.86 -8.59
N TRP A 170 -20.25 -18.78 -9.72
CA TRP A 170 -19.97 -19.95 -10.54
C TRP A 170 -18.58 -19.91 -11.18
N MET A 171 -17.98 -21.10 -11.38
CA MET A 171 -16.71 -21.33 -12.04
C MET A 171 -16.80 -22.55 -12.94
N SER A 172 -16.06 -22.58 -14.06
CA SER A 172 -16.05 -23.68 -15.04
C SER A 172 -14.70 -23.75 -15.76
N GLU A 173 -14.32 -24.90 -16.26
CA GLU A 173 -13.17 -25.08 -17.14
C GLU A 173 -13.44 -24.54 -18.57
N ASP A 174 -14.72 -24.40 -18.95
CA ASP A 174 -15.15 -23.82 -20.24
C ASP A 174 -16.10 -22.64 -19.94
N TRP A 175 -15.68 -21.42 -20.23
CA TRP A 175 -16.46 -20.21 -19.96
C TRP A 175 -17.81 -20.16 -20.69
N ARG A 176 -17.95 -20.93 -21.79
CA ARG A 176 -19.19 -21.04 -22.55
C ARG A 176 -20.20 -21.97 -21.87
N LYS A 177 -19.78 -22.70 -20.86
CA LYS A 177 -20.60 -23.66 -20.10
C LYS A 177 -20.63 -23.29 -18.62
N PRO A 178 -21.38 -22.23 -18.24
CA PRO A 178 -21.47 -21.84 -16.85
C PRO A 178 -22.02 -22.96 -15.97
N THR A 179 -21.44 -23.15 -14.80
CA THR A 179 -21.95 -24.04 -13.76
C THR A 179 -22.85 -23.28 -12.79
N THR A 180 -23.24 -23.89 -11.68
CA THR A 180 -24.06 -23.26 -10.65
C THR A 180 -23.29 -23.03 -9.34
N SER A 181 -21.99 -23.35 -9.30
CA SER A 181 -21.18 -23.25 -8.08
C SER A 181 -19.71 -22.97 -8.39
N ILE A 182 -18.95 -22.66 -7.34
CA ILE A 182 -17.48 -22.48 -7.40
C ILE A 182 -16.71 -23.79 -7.19
N GLU A 183 -17.39 -24.92 -7.05
CA GLU A 183 -16.75 -26.23 -6.83
C GLU A 183 -15.65 -26.56 -7.83
N PRO A 184 -15.78 -26.29 -9.15
CA PRO A 184 -14.72 -26.59 -10.11
C PRO A 184 -13.38 -25.92 -9.75
N LEU A 185 -13.39 -24.71 -9.19
CA LEU A 185 -12.18 -24.06 -8.70
C LEU A 185 -11.60 -24.80 -7.49
N LEU A 186 -12.42 -25.18 -6.52
CA LEU A 186 -11.96 -25.89 -5.32
C LEU A 186 -11.45 -27.29 -5.64
N ASP A 187 -12.10 -28.00 -6.58
CA ASP A 187 -11.63 -29.29 -7.07
C ASP A 187 -10.27 -29.16 -7.75
N MET A 188 -10.10 -28.14 -8.60
CA MET A 188 -8.83 -27.84 -9.26
C MET A 188 -7.71 -27.50 -8.26
N VAL A 189 -8.00 -26.75 -7.19
CA VAL A 189 -7.05 -26.48 -6.10
C VAL A 189 -6.60 -27.78 -5.43
N VAL A 190 -7.53 -28.67 -5.10
CA VAL A 190 -7.20 -29.95 -4.44
C VAL A 190 -6.39 -30.87 -5.35
N GLU A 191 -6.66 -30.86 -6.66
CA GLU A 191 -6.02 -31.72 -7.65
C GLU A 191 -4.63 -31.21 -8.05
N HIS A 192 -4.51 -29.92 -8.37
CA HIS A 192 -3.29 -29.37 -8.99
C HIS A 192 -2.30 -28.73 -8.01
N ILE A 193 -2.74 -28.19 -6.88
CA ILE A 193 -1.79 -27.65 -5.89
C ILE A 193 -1.18 -28.82 -5.11
N PRO A 194 0.14 -28.92 -5.01
CA PRO A 194 0.79 -29.99 -4.27
C PRO A 194 0.49 -29.90 -2.77
N ALA A 195 0.55 -31.03 -2.09
CA ALA A 195 0.59 -31.05 -0.64
C ALA A 195 1.89 -30.39 -0.15
N PRO A 196 1.88 -29.78 1.04
CA PRO A 196 3.09 -29.23 1.63
C PRO A 196 4.22 -30.26 1.68
N VAL A 197 5.40 -29.87 1.23
CA VAL A 197 6.60 -30.71 1.41
C VAL A 197 6.97 -30.70 2.89
N ILE A 198 6.99 -31.88 3.49
CA ILE A 198 7.36 -32.09 4.89
C ILE A 198 8.74 -32.73 4.92
N GLU A 199 9.69 -32.00 5.48
CA GLU A 199 11.04 -32.52 5.71
C GLU A 199 11.10 -33.29 7.04
N GLU A 200 11.91 -34.36 7.09
CA GLU A 200 12.20 -35.05 8.34
C GLU A 200 13.22 -34.25 9.16
N GLY A 201 13.01 -34.15 10.46
CA GLY A 201 13.95 -33.47 11.34
C GLY A 201 13.31 -32.86 12.59
N SER A 202 14.12 -32.12 13.33
CA SER A 202 13.70 -31.40 14.53
C SER A 202 12.74 -30.27 14.18
N LEU A 203 11.95 -29.84 15.18
CA LEU A 203 10.98 -28.75 15.03
C LEU A 203 11.54 -27.53 14.35
N GLN A 204 10.81 -27.01 13.33
CA GLN A 204 11.22 -25.80 12.63
C GLN A 204 10.02 -25.06 12.02
N MET A 205 9.86 -23.79 12.41
CA MET A 205 8.83 -22.87 11.91
C MET A 205 9.42 -21.49 11.70
N LEU A 206 9.28 -20.91 10.52
CA LEU A 206 9.67 -19.54 10.24
C LEU A 206 8.52 -18.59 10.59
N ILE A 207 8.82 -17.53 11.35
CA ILE A 207 7.87 -16.46 11.62
C ILE A 207 7.83 -15.52 10.41
N THR A 208 6.71 -15.55 9.68
CA THR A 208 6.54 -14.81 8.42
C THR A 208 5.65 -13.58 8.56
N SER A 209 4.74 -13.59 9.54
CA SER A 209 3.80 -12.50 9.77
C SER A 209 3.54 -12.29 11.26
N LEU A 210 3.08 -11.12 11.60
CA LEU A 210 2.70 -10.73 12.96
C LEU A 210 1.25 -10.27 12.98
N ASP A 211 0.57 -10.61 14.07
CA ASP A 211 -0.71 -10.03 14.42
C ASP A 211 -0.67 -9.53 15.87
N TYR A 212 -1.66 -8.78 16.28
CA TYR A 212 -1.72 -8.20 17.60
C TYR A 212 -3.11 -8.36 18.21
N SER A 213 -3.15 -8.85 19.45
CA SER A 213 -4.36 -8.91 20.25
C SER A 213 -4.19 -8.03 21.49
N THR A 214 -5.23 -7.30 21.85
CA THR A 214 -5.24 -6.49 23.10
C THR A 214 -5.10 -7.33 24.37
N PHE A 215 -5.40 -8.63 24.30
CA PHE A 215 -5.35 -9.56 25.43
C PHE A 215 -4.04 -10.34 25.51
N THR A 216 -3.54 -10.82 24.39
CA THR A 216 -2.35 -11.71 24.33
C THR A 216 -1.10 -11.02 23.82
N GLY A 217 -1.21 -9.77 23.39
CA GLY A 217 -0.10 -9.03 22.79
C GLY A 217 0.22 -9.49 21.37
N ARG A 218 1.51 -9.51 21.03
CA ARG A 218 2.00 -9.94 19.71
C ARG A 218 1.75 -11.43 19.49
N ILE A 219 1.38 -11.79 18.28
CA ILE A 219 1.09 -13.15 17.84
C ILE A 219 1.99 -13.45 16.64
N ALA A 220 2.79 -14.50 16.75
CA ALA A 220 3.65 -14.98 15.67
C ALA A 220 2.85 -15.88 14.74
N ILE A 221 2.90 -15.62 13.43
CA ILE A 221 2.24 -16.42 12.39
C ILE A 221 3.30 -16.96 11.44
N GLY A 222 3.16 -18.24 11.06
CA GLY A 222 4.04 -18.86 10.10
C GLY A 222 3.60 -20.27 9.73
N ARG A 223 4.30 -20.85 8.77
CA ARG A 223 4.13 -22.25 8.37
C ARG A 223 5.07 -23.12 9.17
N LEU A 224 4.56 -24.22 9.70
CA LEU A 224 5.37 -25.24 10.32
C LEU A 224 6.03 -26.10 9.23
N HIS A 225 7.33 -26.03 9.07
CA HIS A 225 8.07 -26.74 8.03
C HIS A 225 8.30 -28.19 8.38
N ARG A 226 8.70 -28.48 9.63
CA ARG A 226 8.92 -29.83 10.12
C ARG A 226 8.63 -29.96 11.60
N GLY A 227 8.42 -31.19 12.04
CA GLY A 227 8.09 -31.51 13.42
C GLY A 227 6.64 -31.25 13.79
N THR A 228 6.38 -31.13 15.08
CA THR A 228 5.05 -30.94 15.67
C THR A 228 5.14 -29.88 16.75
N LEU A 229 4.25 -28.88 16.72
CA LEU A 229 4.09 -27.88 17.76
C LEU A 229 3.01 -28.29 18.73
N GLN A 230 3.26 -28.12 20.03
CA GLN A 230 2.28 -28.38 21.09
C GLN A 230 2.12 -27.17 22.00
N ALA A 231 0.91 -26.93 22.48
CA ALA A 231 0.64 -25.93 23.49
C ALA A 231 1.43 -26.25 24.78
N GLY A 232 2.09 -25.24 25.36
CA GLY A 232 2.93 -25.43 26.55
C GLY A 232 4.34 -25.99 26.29
N MET A 233 4.70 -26.28 25.03
CA MET A 233 6.02 -26.78 24.66
C MET A 233 7.12 -25.74 24.89
N ASN A 234 8.30 -26.19 25.36
CA ASN A 234 9.51 -25.38 25.39
C ASN A 234 10.15 -25.38 24.00
N ILE A 235 10.59 -24.22 23.54
CA ILE A 235 11.19 -24.02 22.22
C ILE A 235 12.44 -23.14 22.32
N SER A 236 13.23 -23.14 21.26
CA SER A 236 14.28 -22.17 21.01
C SER A 236 13.84 -21.21 19.93
N LEU A 237 13.98 -19.94 20.20
CA LEU A 237 13.82 -18.87 19.22
C LEU A 237 15.21 -18.51 18.67
N VAL A 238 15.47 -18.84 17.41
CA VAL A 238 16.71 -18.51 16.71
C VAL A 238 16.48 -17.19 15.99
N LYS A 239 17.20 -16.17 16.43
CA LYS A 239 17.15 -14.82 15.87
C LYS A 239 17.87 -14.74 14.54
N ARG A 240 17.57 -13.72 13.74
CA ARG A 240 18.23 -13.46 12.45
C ARG A 240 19.75 -13.25 12.59
N ASP A 241 20.23 -12.73 13.72
CA ASP A 241 21.65 -12.57 14.01
C ASP A 241 22.31 -13.85 14.55
N GLY A 242 21.58 -14.96 14.60
CA GLY A 242 22.04 -16.24 15.13
C GLY A 242 21.92 -16.38 16.66
N THR A 243 21.46 -15.36 17.36
CA THR A 243 21.24 -15.44 18.82
C THR A 243 20.10 -16.41 19.12
N ILE A 244 20.28 -17.28 20.12
CA ILE A 244 19.29 -18.26 20.55
C ILE A 244 18.68 -17.83 21.89
N VAL A 245 17.36 -17.70 21.92
CA VAL A 245 16.59 -17.37 23.12
C VAL A 245 15.66 -18.54 23.46
N LYS A 246 15.77 -19.06 24.66
CA LYS A 246 14.86 -20.12 25.13
C LYS A 246 13.51 -19.50 25.51
N SER A 247 12.43 -20.12 25.08
CA SER A 247 11.08 -19.61 25.29
C SER A 247 10.07 -20.76 25.43
N LYS A 248 8.81 -20.42 25.68
CA LYS A 248 7.72 -21.37 25.85
C LYS A 248 6.47 -20.91 25.11
N ILE A 249 5.83 -21.81 24.38
CA ILE A 249 4.54 -21.56 23.72
C ILE A 249 3.45 -21.52 24.81
N ARG A 250 2.73 -20.41 24.93
CA ARG A 250 1.60 -20.31 25.87
C ARG A 250 0.31 -20.81 25.21
N GLU A 251 0.01 -20.30 24.03
CA GLU A 251 -1.18 -20.68 23.29
C GLU A 251 -0.86 -20.94 21.83
N LEU A 252 -1.45 -21.98 21.30
CA LEU A 252 -1.32 -22.40 19.91
C LEU A 252 -2.69 -22.35 19.23
N HIS A 253 -2.71 -21.76 18.04
CA HIS A 253 -3.93 -21.59 17.25
C HIS A 253 -3.73 -22.06 15.81
N THR A 254 -4.77 -22.58 15.19
CA THR A 254 -4.87 -22.79 13.75
C THR A 254 -5.96 -21.89 13.18
N PHE A 255 -5.92 -21.62 11.87
CA PHE A 255 -6.96 -20.85 11.20
C PHE A 255 -8.18 -21.70 10.93
N ASP A 256 -9.38 -21.12 11.10
CA ASP A 256 -10.69 -21.73 10.84
C ASP A 256 -11.65 -20.61 10.38
N GLY A 257 -12.03 -20.62 9.12
CA GLY A 257 -12.68 -19.48 8.49
C GLY A 257 -11.80 -18.23 8.53
N LEU A 258 -12.39 -17.13 8.90
CA LEU A 258 -11.70 -15.84 9.15
C LEU A 258 -11.09 -15.75 10.55
N GLY A 259 -11.39 -16.69 11.41
CA GLY A 259 -10.97 -16.71 12.81
C GLY A 259 -9.79 -17.63 13.07
N ARG A 260 -9.46 -17.70 14.37
CA ARG A 260 -8.45 -18.60 14.90
C ARG A 260 -9.09 -19.51 15.94
N LYS A 261 -8.77 -20.79 15.88
CA LYS A 261 -9.21 -21.81 16.83
C LYS A 261 -8.02 -22.27 17.66
N LYS A 262 -8.17 -22.24 18.98
CA LYS A 262 -7.16 -22.77 19.90
C LYS A 262 -7.09 -24.29 19.73
N VAL A 263 -5.86 -24.81 19.63
CA VAL A 263 -5.56 -26.22 19.46
C VAL A 263 -4.44 -26.66 20.38
N GLU A 264 -4.41 -27.96 20.69
CA GLU A 264 -3.35 -28.52 21.54
C GLU A 264 -2.09 -28.86 20.70
N GLU A 265 -2.27 -29.15 19.40
CA GLU A 265 -1.21 -29.60 18.53
C GLU A 265 -1.41 -29.09 17.09
N VAL A 266 -0.28 -28.78 16.41
CA VAL A 266 -0.21 -28.49 14.97
C VAL A 266 0.92 -29.30 14.36
N GLN A 267 0.67 -29.93 13.21
CA GLN A 267 1.63 -30.75 12.47
C GLN A 267 2.28 -29.97 11.32
N ALA A 268 3.45 -30.43 10.89
CA ALA A 268 4.17 -29.85 9.75
C ALA A 268 3.29 -29.74 8.50
N GLY A 269 3.49 -28.67 7.74
CA GLY A 269 2.73 -28.32 6.55
C GLY A 269 1.58 -27.34 6.82
N ASP A 270 1.09 -27.20 8.06
CA ASP A 270 0.01 -26.27 8.38
C ASP A 270 0.51 -24.87 8.76
N ILE A 271 -0.36 -23.88 8.59
CA ILE A 271 -0.12 -22.49 9.01
C ILE A 271 -0.74 -22.31 10.39
N CYS A 272 0.04 -21.80 11.33
CA CYS A 272 -0.40 -21.63 12.70
C CYS A 272 -0.04 -20.25 13.26
N ALA A 273 -0.69 -19.93 14.37
CA ALA A 273 -0.48 -18.71 15.11
C ALA A 273 -0.15 -19.01 16.58
N ILE A 274 0.91 -18.37 17.09
CA ILE A 274 1.41 -18.61 18.44
C ILE A 274 1.29 -17.31 19.23
N ALA A 275 0.56 -17.39 20.35
CA ALA A 275 0.39 -16.26 21.26
C ALA A 275 1.16 -16.46 22.57
N GLY A 276 1.55 -15.34 23.19
CA GLY A 276 2.28 -15.35 24.46
C GLY A 276 3.76 -15.71 24.33
N LEU A 277 4.32 -15.62 23.14
CA LEU A 277 5.76 -15.65 22.90
C LEU A 277 6.33 -14.24 23.08
N GLU A 278 7.49 -14.11 23.69
CA GLU A 278 8.12 -12.82 23.96
C GLU A 278 9.40 -12.64 23.14
N GLY A 279 9.68 -11.39 22.74
CA GLY A 279 10.96 -11.00 22.15
C GLY A 279 11.22 -11.60 20.76
N PHE A 280 10.21 -11.96 20.00
CA PHE A 280 10.34 -12.48 18.63
C PHE A 280 10.09 -11.40 17.59
N ASP A 281 10.66 -11.61 16.41
CA ASP A 281 10.45 -10.78 15.22
C ASP A 281 10.19 -11.62 13.98
N ILE A 282 9.69 -10.99 12.91
CA ILE A 282 9.55 -11.66 11.62
C ILE A 282 10.94 -12.06 11.10
N GLY A 283 11.04 -13.27 10.54
CA GLY A 283 12.30 -13.85 10.08
C GLY A 283 13.06 -14.63 11.15
N ASP A 284 12.61 -14.60 12.43
CA ASP A 284 13.11 -15.51 13.45
C ASP A 284 12.56 -16.91 13.22
N THR A 285 13.32 -17.92 13.61
CA THR A 285 12.91 -19.33 13.53
C THR A 285 12.54 -19.86 14.91
N ILE A 286 11.33 -20.42 15.02
CA ILE A 286 10.96 -21.27 16.17
C ILE A 286 11.50 -22.65 15.88
N ALA A 287 12.37 -23.15 16.75
CA ALA A 287 13.12 -24.38 16.59
C ALA A 287 13.02 -25.28 17.80
N ASP A 288 13.53 -26.49 17.64
CA ASP A 288 13.66 -27.46 18.73
C ASP A 288 14.43 -26.87 19.91
N TYR A 289 14.03 -27.26 21.12
CA TYR A 289 14.61 -26.70 22.35
C TYR A 289 16.07 -27.06 22.54
N GLU A 290 16.46 -28.31 22.20
CA GLU A 290 17.82 -28.81 22.44
C GLU A 290 18.70 -28.66 21.20
N ASN A 291 18.14 -28.89 20.01
CA ASN A 291 18.86 -28.83 18.74
C ASN A 291 18.27 -27.76 17.82
N PRO A 292 18.45 -26.47 18.13
CA PRO A 292 17.89 -25.39 17.37
C PRO A 292 18.59 -25.22 16.02
N GLU A 293 17.83 -25.30 14.92
CA GLU A 293 18.28 -25.05 13.56
C GLU A 293 17.48 -23.87 12.96
N ALA A 294 18.19 -22.87 12.44
CA ALA A 294 17.56 -21.74 11.76
C ALA A 294 17.12 -22.08 10.34
N LEU A 295 15.98 -21.57 9.93
CA LEU A 295 15.60 -21.48 8.51
C LEU A 295 16.34 -20.31 7.84
N PRO A 296 16.53 -20.35 6.51
CA PRO A 296 17.04 -19.20 5.77
C PRO A 296 16.21 -17.96 6.07
N THR A 297 16.89 -16.87 6.39
CA THR A 297 16.22 -15.60 6.69
C THR A 297 15.59 -15.03 5.44
N ILE A 298 14.36 -14.54 5.54
CA ILE A 298 13.73 -13.78 4.46
C ILE A 298 14.39 -12.40 4.40
N ALA A 299 14.82 -12.00 3.22
CA ALA A 299 15.32 -10.65 3.01
C ALA A 299 14.23 -9.62 3.35
N ILE A 300 14.54 -8.69 4.22
CA ILE A 300 13.65 -7.56 4.51
C ILE A 300 14.15 -6.41 3.66
N ASP A 301 13.33 -5.96 2.73
CA ASP A 301 13.67 -4.79 1.95
C ASP A 301 13.83 -3.59 2.87
N GLU A 302 14.91 -2.89 2.69
CA GLU A 302 15.18 -1.67 3.44
C GLU A 302 14.25 -0.53 3.01
N PRO A 303 13.95 0.39 3.93
CA PRO A 303 13.21 1.60 3.58
C PRO A 303 13.94 2.38 2.47
N THR A 304 13.19 2.94 1.54
CA THR A 304 13.71 3.80 0.46
C THR A 304 13.38 5.27 0.67
N MET A 305 12.39 5.56 1.52
CA MET A 305 11.89 6.91 1.78
C MET A 305 11.82 7.23 3.26
N SER A 306 11.85 8.51 3.58
CA SER A 306 11.62 9.03 4.92
C SER A 306 10.71 10.26 4.88
N MET A 307 9.98 10.48 5.97
CA MET A 307 9.19 11.69 6.19
C MET A 307 9.39 12.19 7.62
N LEU A 308 9.36 13.50 7.78
CA LEU A 308 9.36 14.12 9.10
C LEU A 308 7.94 14.14 9.65
N PHE A 309 7.74 13.53 10.82
CA PHE A 309 6.51 13.60 11.59
C PHE A 309 6.73 14.54 12.77
N THR A 310 5.86 15.53 12.94
CA THR A 310 5.94 16.47 14.06
C THR A 310 4.55 16.74 14.64
N ILE A 311 4.52 17.21 15.89
CA ILE A 311 3.24 17.64 16.48
C ILE A 311 2.64 18.78 15.68
N ASN A 312 1.31 18.93 15.75
CA ASN A 312 0.64 20.10 15.20
C ASN A 312 0.89 21.32 16.09
N ASP A 313 1.51 22.36 15.55
CA ASP A 313 1.76 23.65 16.21
C ASP A 313 1.03 24.80 15.52
N SER A 314 0.03 24.47 14.68
CA SER A 314 -0.76 25.48 13.97
C SER A 314 -1.67 26.27 14.92
N PRO A 315 -2.17 27.46 14.50
CA PRO A 315 -3.18 28.21 15.26
C PRO A 315 -4.49 27.45 15.52
N PHE A 316 -4.69 26.32 14.82
CA PHE A 316 -5.86 25.43 14.99
C PHE A 316 -5.54 24.16 15.78
N PHE A 317 -4.38 24.10 16.42
CA PHE A 317 -3.99 23.00 17.31
C PHE A 317 -5.09 22.62 18.32
N GLY A 318 -5.36 21.33 18.44
CA GLY A 318 -6.32 20.77 19.40
C GLY A 318 -7.80 21.02 19.11
N LYS A 319 -8.14 21.60 17.95
CA LYS A 319 -9.56 21.82 17.58
C LYS A 319 -10.27 20.55 17.14
N ASP A 320 -9.59 19.64 16.51
CA ASP A 320 -10.16 18.46 15.87
C ASP A 320 -9.76 17.15 16.52
N GLY A 321 -8.50 17.03 16.97
CA GLY A 321 -7.92 15.79 17.45
C GLY A 321 -7.90 15.67 18.97
N LYS A 322 -7.82 14.41 19.43
CA LYS A 322 -7.68 14.05 20.85
C LYS A 322 -6.22 13.86 21.25
N PHE A 323 -5.40 13.37 20.33
CA PHE A 323 -4.00 13.01 20.56
C PHE A 323 -3.08 14.01 19.86
N VAL A 324 -2.62 15.00 20.61
CA VAL A 324 -1.96 16.19 20.05
C VAL A 324 -0.53 16.41 20.60
N THR A 325 -0.07 15.57 21.53
CA THR A 325 1.23 15.75 22.19
C THR A 325 2.31 14.84 21.61
N SER A 326 3.58 15.23 21.75
CA SER A 326 4.72 14.40 21.35
C SER A 326 4.75 13.03 22.04
N ARG A 327 4.29 12.94 23.29
CA ARG A 327 4.15 11.66 23.98
C ARG A 327 3.14 10.73 23.30
N HIS A 328 2.00 11.26 22.86
CA HIS A 328 1.00 10.48 22.11
C HIS A 328 1.56 10.00 20.77
N LEU A 329 2.22 10.92 20.06
CA LEU A 329 2.82 10.62 18.76
C LEU A 329 3.90 9.54 18.88
N LYS A 330 4.80 9.68 19.83
CA LYS A 330 5.87 8.71 20.12
C LYS A 330 5.30 7.32 20.45
N ALA A 331 4.39 7.25 21.41
CA ALA A 331 3.77 5.98 21.81
C ALA A 331 3.01 5.29 20.67
N ARG A 332 2.40 6.07 19.77
CA ARG A 332 1.71 5.52 18.61
C ARG A 332 2.69 4.97 17.57
N LEU A 333 3.78 5.69 17.30
CA LEU A 333 4.83 5.24 16.39
C LEU A 333 5.55 4.00 16.95
N GLU A 334 5.85 3.94 18.23
CA GLU A 334 6.43 2.75 18.88
C GLU A 334 5.52 1.53 18.74
N ARG A 335 4.20 1.70 18.90
CA ARG A 335 3.21 0.62 18.67
C ARG A 335 3.17 0.16 17.21
N GLU A 336 3.40 1.06 16.27
CA GLU A 336 3.45 0.69 14.85
C GLU A 336 4.69 -0.14 14.53
N LEU A 337 5.84 0.18 15.13
CA LEU A 337 7.06 -0.61 15.00
C LEU A 337 6.90 -2.06 15.49
N GLU A 338 5.99 -2.31 16.44
CA GLU A 338 5.69 -3.67 16.89
C GLU A 338 4.95 -4.50 15.84
N LYS A 339 4.29 -3.86 14.86
CA LYS A 339 3.46 -4.51 13.84
C LYS A 339 4.12 -4.55 12.48
N THR A 340 4.92 -3.53 12.15
CA THR A 340 5.43 -3.30 10.80
C THR A 340 6.96 -3.25 10.79
N LEU A 341 7.61 -4.28 10.25
CA LEU A 341 9.08 -4.34 10.17
C LEU A 341 9.70 -3.42 9.13
N ALA A 342 8.97 -3.10 8.07
CA ALA A 342 9.44 -2.21 7.01
C ALA A 342 9.46 -0.74 7.45
N LEU A 343 9.01 -0.45 8.67
CA LEU A 343 9.01 0.88 9.26
C LEU A 343 10.20 1.03 10.20
N ARG A 344 10.85 2.18 10.14
CA ARG A 344 11.88 2.58 11.13
C ARG A 344 11.56 3.99 11.60
N VAL A 345 11.75 4.25 12.87
CA VAL A 345 11.51 5.56 13.48
C VAL A 345 12.75 6.01 14.22
N GLU A 346 13.22 7.20 13.91
CA GLU A 346 14.34 7.84 14.62
C GLU A 346 13.87 9.13 15.28
N ALA A 347 14.24 9.29 16.54
CA ALA A 347 14.06 10.56 17.23
C ALA A 347 15.09 11.57 16.68
N THR A 348 14.65 12.80 16.44
CA THR A 348 15.56 13.90 16.10
C THR A 348 16.12 14.53 17.37
N GLY A 349 16.96 15.54 17.23
CA GLY A 349 17.41 16.35 18.40
C GLY A 349 16.28 17.13 19.09
N SER A 350 15.05 17.12 18.57
CA SER A 350 13.85 17.71 19.16
C SER A 350 12.91 16.62 19.65
N ALA A 351 12.35 16.77 20.84
CA ALA A 351 11.39 15.83 21.42
C ALA A 351 10.06 15.72 20.63
N ASP A 352 9.78 16.70 19.78
CA ASP A 352 8.51 16.83 19.06
C ASP A 352 8.59 16.38 17.59
N LYS A 353 9.78 15.93 17.15
CA LYS A 353 10.05 15.59 15.74
C LYS A 353 10.64 14.19 15.63
N PHE A 354 10.06 13.40 14.72
CA PHE A 354 10.47 12.03 14.42
C PHE A 354 10.69 11.87 12.93
N ILE A 355 11.78 11.21 12.55
CA ILE A 355 11.96 10.78 11.15
C ILE A 355 11.41 9.36 11.05
N VAL A 356 10.43 9.19 10.18
CA VAL A 356 9.78 7.92 9.92
C VAL A 356 10.19 7.43 8.54
N TYR A 357 10.81 6.27 8.49
CA TYR A 357 11.29 5.63 7.28
C TYR A 357 10.31 4.56 6.83
N GLY A 358 10.06 4.48 5.54
CA GLY A 358 9.16 3.50 4.92
C GLY A 358 9.59 3.18 3.50
N ARG A 359 8.89 2.25 2.86
CA ARG A 359 9.21 1.82 1.50
C ARG A 359 8.79 2.79 0.42
N GLY A 360 7.68 3.48 0.61
CA GLY A 360 7.12 4.39 -0.37
C GLY A 360 6.13 5.37 0.24
N VAL A 361 5.65 6.31 -0.58
CA VAL A 361 4.67 7.32 -0.15
C VAL A 361 3.37 6.67 0.29
N LEU A 362 2.90 5.63 -0.41
CA LEU A 362 1.65 4.95 -0.07
C LEU A 362 1.74 4.26 1.30
N HIS A 363 2.83 3.57 1.60
CA HIS A 363 3.03 2.93 2.90
C HIS A 363 2.95 3.94 4.05
N LEU A 364 3.65 5.08 3.93
CA LEU A 364 3.63 6.12 4.95
C LEU A 364 2.28 6.86 5.01
N SER A 365 1.60 7.06 3.88
CA SER A 365 0.28 7.70 3.85
C SER A 365 -0.80 6.85 4.51
N VAL A 366 -0.73 5.53 4.41
CA VAL A 366 -1.61 4.60 5.13
C VAL A 366 -1.45 4.76 6.63
N LEU A 367 -0.21 4.85 7.13
CA LEU A 367 0.07 5.11 8.55
C LEU A 367 -0.52 6.44 8.99
N ILE A 368 -0.29 7.53 8.23
CA ILE A 368 -0.79 8.88 8.54
C ILE A 368 -2.32 8.88 8.57
N GLU A 369 -2.97 8.28 7.57
CA GLU A 369 -4.43 8.22 7.49
C GLU A 369 -5.04 7.39 8.62
N THR A 370 -4.40 6.28 9.00
CA THR A 370 -4.80 5.47 10.16
C THR A 370 -4.72 6.31 11.45
N MET A 371 -3.62 7.02 11.66
CA MET A 371 -3.46 7.91 12.81
C MET A 371 -4.51 9.03 12.81
N ARG A 372 -4.80 9.62 11.64
CA ARG A 372 -5.84 10.64 11.48
C ARG A 372 -7.20 10.14 11.96
N ARG A 373 -7.59 8.92 11.56
CA ARG A 373 -8.87 8.28 11.96
C ARG A 373 -8.90 7.89 13.43
N GLU A 374 -7.76 7.54 14.00
CA GLU A 374 -7.63 7.30 15.44
C GLU A 374 -7.77 8.58 16.29
N GLY A 375 -7.75 9.76 15.66
CA GLY A 375 -7.94 11.05 16.34
C GLY A 375 -6.65 11.80 16.64
N TYR A 376 -5.55 11.51 15.95
CA TYR A 376 -4.30 12.26 16.05
C TYR A 376 -4.32 13.53 15.20
N GLU A 377 -3.64 14.57 15.71
CA GLU A 377 -3.23 15.74 14.93
C GLU A 377 -1.71 15.74 14.80
N LEU A 378 -1.22 15.89 13.59
CA LEU A 378 0.21 15.90 13.30
C LEU A 378 0.50 16.74 12.06
N GLN A 379 1.78 17.05 11.86
CA GLN A 379 2.28 17.69 10.65
C GLN A 379 3.33 16.79 10.02
N ILE A 380 3.31 16.74 8.70
CA ILE A 380 4.18 15.88 7.90
C ILE A 380 5.01 16.77 6.98
N GLY A 381 6.32 16.52 6.97
CA GLY A 381 7.24 17.15 6.03
C GLY A 381 7.25 16.46 4.68
N GLN A 382 7.90 17.11 3.72
CA GLN A 382 8.06 16.55 2.37
C GLN A 382 8.72 15.17 2.41
N PRO A 383 8.21 14.19 1.62
CA PRO A 383 8.88 12.91 1.43
C PRO A 383 10.29 13.09 0.88
N GLN A 384 11.24 12.39 1.47
CA GLN A 384 12.64 12.41 1.06
C GLN A 384 13.13 10.99 0.79
N VAL A 385 13.87 10.79 -0.27
CA VAL A 385 14.53 9.52 -0.54
C VAL A 385 15.78 9.36 0.33
N ILE A 386 16.09 8.13 0.69
CA ILE A 386 17.27 7.79 1.50
C ILE A 386 18.48 7.78 0.58
N ILE A 387 19.45 8.64 0.85
CA ILE A 387 20.73 8.65 0.17
C ILE A 387 21.71 7.80 1.00
N LYS A 388 22.36 6.83 0.37
CA LYS A 388 23.40 5.99 0.96
C LYS A 388 24.77 6.31 0.37
N GLU A 389 25.81 6.11 1.14
CA GLU A 389 27.18 6.12 0.64
C GLU A 389 27.64 4.68 0.42
N ILE A 390 27.87 4.29 -0.82
CA ILE A 390 28.32 2.96 -1.22
C ILE A 390 29.68 3.14 -1.90
N ASP A 391 30.73 2.52 -1.36
CA ASP A 391 32.11 2.64 -1.86
C ASP A 391 32.60 4.09 -2.04
N GLY A 392 32.18 5.00 -1.12
CA GLY A 392 32.54 6.42 -1.16
C GLY A 392 31.75 7.25 -2.18
N VAL A 393 30.74 6.66 -2.83
CA VAL A 393 29.87 7.35 -3.80
C VAL A 393 28.48 7.52 -3.19
N LYS A 394 27.92 8.73 -3.29
CA LYS A 394 26.54 9.00 -2.92
C LYS A 394 25.62 8.27 -3.90
N CYS A 395 24.80 7.36 -3.41
CA CYS A 395 23.83 6.58 -4.18
C CYS A 395 22.41 6.88 -3.73
N GLU A 396 21.50 6.87 -4.69
CA GLU A 396 20.07 7.05 -4.50
C GLU A 396 19.30 5.83 -4.98
N PRO A 397 18.11 5.54 -4.42
CA PRO A 397 17.28 4.45 -4.90
C PRO A 397 16.76 4.73 -6.30
N VAL A 398 16.85 3.75 -7.18
CA VAL A 398 16.36 3.77 -8.56
C VAL A 398 15.28 2.72 -8.74
N GLU A 399 14.25 3.10 -9.46
CA GLU A 399 13.09 2.26 -9.72
C GLU A 399 12.90 2.00 -11.21
N GLU A 400 12.38 0.84 -11.53
CA GLU A 400 11.84 0.54 -12.84
C GLU A 400 10.40 1.07 -12.88
N LEU A 401 10.15 2.02 -13.77
CA LEU A 401 8.86 2.64 -13.99
C LEU A 401 8.26 2.13 -15.30
N THR A 402 7.06 1.57 -15.25
CA THR A 402 6.28 1.18 -16.41
C THR A 402 5.07 2.08 -16.53
N ILE A 403 4.89 2.68 -17.70
CA ILE A 403 3.76 3.54 -18.02
C ILE A 403 3.03 2.95 -19.22
N ASP A 404 1.75 2.63 -19.06
CA ASP A 404 0.84 2.24 -20.13
C ASP A 404 -0.16 3.38 -20.36
N LEU A 405 -0.20 3.94 -21.57
CA LEU A 405 -0.96 5.14 -21.87
C LEU A 405 -1.36 5.21 -23.37
N PRO A 406 -2.34 6.04 -23.76
CA PRO A 406 -2.67 6.25 -25.16
C PRO A 406 -1.47 6.77 -25.96
N GLU A 407 -1.28 6.25 -27.20
CA GLU A 407 -0.13 6.56 -28.04
C GLU A 407 0.05 8.06 -28.29
N ASN A 408 -1.04 8.80 -28.48
CA ASN A 408 -1.03 10.24 -28.78
C ASN A 408 -0.43 11.13 -27.68
N VAL A 409 -0.29 10.63 -26.44
CA VAL A 409 0.29 11.37 -25.30
C VAL A 409 1.65 10.81 -24.85
N SER A 410 2.17 9.79 -25.54
CA SER A 410 3.43 9.13 -25.22
C SER A 410 4.63 10.09 -25.17
N GLY A 411 4.72 11.03 -26.11
CA GLY A 411 5.78 12.04 -26.15
C GLY A 411 5.82 12.91 -24.89
N LYS A 412 4.66 13.35 -24.38
CA LYS A 412 4.59 14.13 -23.14
C LYS A 412 5.04 13.33 -21.93
N ALA A 413 4.71 12.03 -21.88
CA ALA A 413 5.13 11.17 -20.80
C ALA A 413 6.66 11.00 -20.78
N VAL A 414 7.26 10.80 -21.96
CA VAL A 414 8.73 10.74 -22.11
C VAL A 414 9.39 12.02 -21.62
N ASP A 415 8.85 13.20 -21.99
CA ASP A 415 9.36 14.50 -21.54
C ASP A 415 9.31 14.63 -20.01
N PHE A 416 8.18 14.28 -19.39
CA PHE A 416 8.01 14.36 -17.94
C PHE A 416 9.00 13.47 -17.18
N VAL A 417 9.22 12.25 -17.67
CA VAL A 417 10.15 11.29 -17.05
C VAL A 417 11.61 11.72 -17.26
N THR A 418 11.96 12.17 -18.46
CA THR A 418 13.33 12.62 -18.78
C THR A 418 13.74 13.85 -17.98
N LEU A 419 12.85 14.84 -17.81
CA LEU A 419 13.08 16.00 -16.94
C LEU A 419 13.35 15.61 -15.49
N ARG A 420 12.87 14.43 -15.08
CA ARG A 420 13.06 13.85 -13.74
C ARG A 420 14.21 12.84 -13.67
N LYS A 421 15.14 12.88 -14.64
CA LYS A 421 16.32 12.01 -14.73
C LYS A 421 15.98 10.53 -14.99
N GLY A 422 14.81 10.25 -15.55
CA GLY A 422 14.46 8.92 -16.01
C GLY A 422 15.14 8.60 -17.35
N GLU A 423 15.60 7.38 -17.49
CA GLU A 423 16.22 6.81 -18.68
C GLU A 423 15.29 5.77 -19.30
N MET A 424 14.93 5.93 -20.56
CA MET A 424 14.03 5.00 -21.24
C MET A 424 14.73 3.67 -21.54
N LEU A 425 14.10 2.56 -21.16
CA LEU A 425 14.55 1.21 -21.43
C LEU A 425 13.93 0.62 -22.69
N SER A 426 12.60 0.72 -22.81
CA SER A 426 11.84 0.23 -23.97
C SER A 426 10.60 1.06 -24.20
N MET A 427 10.09 1.00 -25.43
CA MET A 427 8.84 1.63 -25.85
C MET A 427 8.16 0.70 -26.86
N GLU A 428 7.04 0.12 -26.49
CA GLU A 428 6.37 -0.94 -27.25
C GLU A 428 4.90 -0.59 -27.50
N PRO A 429 4.43 -0.65 -28.76
CA PRO A 429 3.02 -0.44 -29.07
C PRO A 429 2.18 -1.65 -28.63
N LYS A 430 1.02 -1.39 -28.02
CA LYS A 430 0.04 -2.39 -27.63
C LYS A 430 -1.36 -1.93 -28.11
N GLY A 431 -1.70 -2.25 -29.37
CA GLY A 431 -2.91 -1.75 -30.00
C GLY A 431 -2.89 -0.22 -30.14
N GLU A 432 -3.87 0.47 -29.57
CA GLU A 432 -3.95 1.94 -29.54
C GLU A 432 -3.19 2.58 -28.35
N ARG A 433 -2.51 1.76 -27.57
CA ARG A 433 -1.76 2.17 -26.38
C ARG A 433 -0.26 1.97 -26.58
N MET A 434 0.52 2.62 -25.75
CA MET A 434 1.98 2.52 -25.71
C MET A 434 2.41 2.12 -24.31
N VAL A 435 3.23 1.08 -24.20
CA VAL A 435 3.88 0.67 -22.94
C VAL A 435 5.31 1.16 -22.97
N ILE A 436 5.70 1.98 -22.02
CA ILE A 436 7.05 2.56 -21.93
C ILE A 436 7.67 2.18 -20.59
N LYS A 437 8.90 1.67 -20.62
CA LYS A 437 9.67 1.33 -19.42
C LYS A 437 10.84 2.31 -19.24
N PHE A 438 11.08 2.70 -18.01
CA PHE A 438 12.14 3.63 -17.64
C PHE A 438 12.90 3.14 -16.40
N LEU A 439 14.16 3.56 -16.26
CA LEU A 439 14.87 3.62 -14.98
C LEU A 439 14.82 5.05 -14.46
N ILE A 440 14.25 5.27 -13.29
CA ILE A 440 14.07 6.60 -12.73
C ILE A 440 14.48 6.62 -11.25
N PRO A 441 15.18 7.67 -10.76
CA PRO A 441 15.36 7.85 -9.33
C PRO A 441 14.02 7.93 -8.59
N SER A 442 13.89 7.26 -7.43
CA SER A 442 12.63 7.24 -6.66
C SER A 442 12.08 8.64 -6.36
N ARG A 443 12.96 9.65 -6.14
CA ARG A 443 12.56 11.07 -5.99
C ARG A 443 11.94 11.65 -7.25
N GLY A 444 12.22 11.10 -8.42
CA GLY A 444 11.62 11.52 -9.70
C GLY A 444 10.18 11.04 -9.87
N ILE A 445 9.75 10.01 -9.13
CA ILE A 445 8.38 9.49 -9.16
C ILE A 445 7.44 10.38 -8.35
N ILE A 446 7.95 11.06 -7.32
CA ILE A 446 7.16 11.94 -6.46
C ILE A 446 6.46 13.01 -7.32
N GLY A 447 5.13 13.02 -7.32
CA GLY A 447 4.29 13.94 -8.12
C GLY A 447 4.20 13.64 -9.63
N LEU A 448 4.94 12.64 -10.14
CA LEU A 448 4.88 12.24 -11.57
C LEU A 448 3.53 11.63 -11.93
N ARG A 449 2.97 10.80 -11.04
CA ARG A 449 1.68 10.13 -11.25
C ARG A 449 0.57 11.13 -11.58
N ASN A 450 0.45 12.18 -10.80
CA ASN A 450 -0.58 13.21 -10.98
C ASN A 450 -0.41 13.99 -12.29
N GLN A 451 0.84 14.26 -12.68
CA GLN A 451 1.12 14.88 -13.96
C GLN A 451 0.73 14.01 -15.15
N LEU A 452 1.05 12.71 -15.10
CA LEU A 452 0.69 11.75 -16.13
C LEU A 452 -0.83 11.55 -16.22
N LEU A 453 -1.53 11.36 -15.08
CA LEU A 453 -2.98 11.24 -15.05
C LEU A 453 -3.67 12.49 -15.61
N THR A 454 -3.19 13.68 -15.26
CA THR A 454 -3.72 14.93 -15.83
C THR A 454 -3.50 15.03 -17.34
N ALA A 455 -2.31 14.66 -17.82
CA ALA A 455 -1.97 14.72 -19.24
C ALA A 455 -2.74 13.71 -20.09
N THR A 456 -3.16 12.60 -19.48
CA THR A 456 -3.88 11.49 -20.16
C THR A 456 -5.37 11.46 -19.81
N ALA A 457 -5.92 12.51 -19.18
CA ALA A 457 -7.32 12.55 -18.71
C ALA A 457 -7.70 11.34 -17.81
N GLY A 458 -6.74 10.82 -17.05
CA GLY A 458 -6.93 9.69 -16.15
C GLY A 458 -6.62 8.31 -16.74
N GLU A 459 -6.27 8.23 -18.02
CA GLU A 459 -6.10 6.95 -18.73
C GLU A 459 -4.72 6.29 -18.54
N ALA A 460 -3.72 6.99 -17.96
CA ALA A 460 -2.41 6.40 -17.73
C ALA A 460 -2.46 5.36 -16.61
N ILE A 461 -1.89 4.19 -16.87
CA ILE A 461 -1.62 3.17 -15.88
C ILE A 461 -0.13 3.25 -15.55
N ILE A 462 0.19 3.43 -14.27
CA ILE A 462 1.55 3.70 -13.83
C ILE A 462 1.91 2.68 -12.76
N HIS A 463 3.00 1.98 -13.00
CA HIS A 463 3.59 1.03 -12.07
C HIS A 463 5.07 1.32 -11.90
N HIS A 464 5.56 1.18 -10.67
CA HIS A 464 6.99 1.31 -10.38
C HIS A 464 7.41 0.29 -9.31
N ARG A 465 8.67 -0.12 -9.36
CA ARG A 465 9.26 -1.02 -8.37
C ARG A 465 10.70 -0.62 -8.10
N PHE A 466 11.11 -0.75 -6.85
CA PHE A 466 12.52 -0.58 -6.49
C PHE A 466 13.38 -1.61 -7.21
N LEU A 467 14.50 -1.17 -7.77
CA LEU A 467 15.47 -2.03 -8.43
C LEU A 467 16.75 -2.13 -7.60
N GLU A 468 17.47 -1.02 -7.47
CA GLU A 468 18.76 -0.96 -6.79
C GLU A 468 19.15 0.47 -6.40
N PHE A 469 20.25 0.62 -5.68
CA PHE A 469 20.86 1.93 -5.44
C PHE A 469 21.88 2.22 -6.54
N GLN A 470 21.77 3.37 -7.19
CA GLN A 470 22.68 3.86 -8.22
C GLN A 470 23.28 5.22 -7.83
N PRO A 471 24.44 5.63 -8.43
CA PRO A 471 25.02 6.94 -8.18
C PRO A 471 24.00 8.07 -8.37
N PHE A 472 24.04 9.07 -7.50
CA PHE A 472 23.15 10.22 -7.52
C PHE A 472 23.16 10.97 -8.86
N LYS A 473 22.01 11.06 -9.54
CA LYS A 473 21.87 11.61 -10.91
C LYS A 473 21.74 13.14 -10.97
N GLY A 474 22.11 13.86 -9.90
CA GLY A 474 22.05 15.33 -9.84
C GLY A 474 20.66 15.84 -9.44
N GLU A 475 20.48 17.13 -9.37
CA GLU A 475 19.24 17.76 -8.92
C GLU A 475 18.08 17.54 -9.91
N ILE A 476 16.87 17.36 -9.37
CA ILE A 476 15.61 17.35 -10.10
C ILE A 476 14.87 18.63 -9.74
N ALA A 477 14.40 19.36 -10.76
CA ALA A 477 13.60 20.57 -10.53
C ALA A 477 12.31 20.21 -9.78
N GLY A 478 12.08 20.89 -8.66
CA GLY A 478 10.83 20.80 -7.91
C GLY A 478 9.68 21.53 -8.61
N ARG A 479 8.59 21.76 -7.87
CA ARG A 479 7.45 22.56 -8.32
C ARG A 479 7.92 23.97 -8.74
N ILE A 480 7.61 24.37 -9.96
CA ILE A 480 7.99 25.68 -10.52
C ILE A 480 7.11 26.79 -9.96
N ASN A 481 5.82 26.51 -9.80
CA ASN A 481 4.83 27.46 -9.32
C ASN A 481 4.98 27.72 -7.81
N GLY A 482 4.87 28.97 -7.42
CA GLY A 482 4.88 29.37 -6.01
C GLY A 482 3.55 29.08 -5.31
N SER A 483 3.48 29.41 -4.04
CA SER A 483 2.30 29.26 -3.19
C SER A 483 1.56 30.59 -3.00
N LEU A 484 0.23 30.53 -2.94
CA LEU A 484 -0.60 31.61 -2.39
C LEU A 484 -0.71 31.40 -0.88
N ILE A 485 -0.16 32.31 -0.09
CA ILE A 485 -0.04 32.20 1.37
C ILE A 485 -1.01 33.15 2.05
N SER A 486 -1.77 32.68 3.03
CA SER A 486 -2.65 33.55 3.80
C SER A 486 -1.88 34.55 4.64
N MET A 487 -2.28 35.84 4.53
CA MET A 487 -1.69 36.96 5.28
C MET A 487 -2.12 36.95 6.74
N GLU A 488 -3.36 36.62 7.02
CA GLU A 488 -3.96 36.74 8.35
C GLU A 488 -4.92 35.58 8.65
N GLN A 489 -5.26 35.42 9.91
CA GLN A 489 -6.28 34.50 10.36
C GLN A 489 -7.66 35.09 10.16
N GLY A 490 -8.60 34.28 9.69
CA GLY A 490 -10.00 34.67 9.49
C GLY A 490 -10.75 33.67 8.62
N THR A 491 -11.89 34.08 8.11
CA THR A 491 -12.73 33.27 7.21
C THR A 491 -12.54 33.75 5.76
N ALA A 492 -12.39 32.81 4.83
CA ALA A 492 -12.23 33.12 3.41
C ALA A 492 -13.53 33.69 2.82
N ILE A 493 -13.44 34.88 2.22
CA ILE A 493 -14.59 35.63 1.71
C ILE A 493 -14.68 35.50 0.18
N PRO A 494 -15.89 35.16 -0.37
CA PRO A 494 -16.08 34.98 -1.81
C PRO A 494 -15.56 36.15 -2.65
N TYR A 495 -15.82 37.38 -2.23
CA TYR A 495 -15.39 38.58 -2.91
C TYR A 495 -13.86 38.72 -3.04
N SER A 496 -13.12 38.33 -2.00
CA SER A 496 -11.67 38.38 -2.02
C SER A 496 -11.07 37.27 -2.87
N LEU A 497 -11.66 36.06 -2.82
CA LEU A 497 -11.27 34.93 -3.66
C LEU A 497 -11.48 35.26 -5.15
N ASP A 498 -12.61 35.85 -5.53
CA ASP A 498 -12.90 36.27 -6.90
C ASP A 498 -11.85 37.22 -7.46
N LYS A 499 -11.46 38.24 -6.68
CA LYS A 499 -10.43 39.20 -7.10
C LYS A 499 -9.01 38.64 -7.22
N LEU A 500 -8.77 37.50 -6.59
CA LEU A 500 -7.44 36.90 -6.55
C LEU A 500 -7.33 35.65 -7.43
N GLN A 501 -8.45 35.14 -8.01
CA GLN A 501 -8.41 33.92 -8.83
C GLN A 501 -7.56 34.04 -10.11
N ASP A 502 -7.31 35.24 -10.62
CA ASP A 502 -6.37 35.46 -11.73
C ASP A 502 -4.91 35.21 -11.34
N ARG A 503 -4.60 35.20 -10.04
CA ARG A 503 -3.24 34.93 -9.54
C ARG A 503 -2.89 33.48 -9.40
N GLY A 504 -3.90 32.61 -9.40
CA GLY A 504 -3.67 31.17 -9.25
C GLY A 504 -4.93 30.38 -8.91
N ARG A 505 -4.74 29.13 -8.51
CA ARG A 505 -5.81 28.20 -8.14
C ARG A 505 -5.87 28.05 -6.63
N PHE A 506 -7.05 28.15 -6.04
CA PHE A 506 -7.23 28.01 -4.60
C PHE A 506 -7.43 26.54 -4.19
N PHE A 507 -7.09 26.23 -2.92
CA PHE A 507 -7.29 24.94 -2.25
C PHE A 507 -8.40 25.03 -1.21
N ILE A 508 -8.93 26.21 -0.94
CA ILE A 508 -9.92 26.52 0.08
C ILE A 508 -11.26 26.93 -0.55
N PHE A 509 -12.34 26.62 0.16
CA PHE A 509 -13.69 27.09 -0.19
C PHE A 509 -14.00 28.44 0.44
N PRO A 510 -14.93 29.19 -0.15
CA PRO A 510 -15.56 30.32 0.55
C PRO A 510 -16.17 29.86 1.87
N GLY A 511 -15.95 30.64 2.94
CA GLY A 511 -16.45 30.32 4.27
C GLY A 511 -15.55 29.42 5.12
N GLU A 512 -14.44 28.92 4.57
CA GLU A 512 -13.46 28.15 5.37
C GLU A 512 -12.63 29.08 6.26
N ASP A 513 -12.35 28.62 7.47
CA ASP A 513 -11.43 29.28 8.38
C ASP A 513 -9.99 28.97 8.00
N ILE A 514 -9.18 30.02 7.95
CA ILE A 514 -7.77 29.98 7.58
C ILE A 514 -6.92 30.71 8.63
N TYR A 515 -5.63 30.46 8.60
CA TYR A 515 -4.67 31.14 9.47
C TYR A 515 -3.45 31.70 8.71
N THR A 516 -2.72 32.61 9.34
CA THR A 516 -1.50 33.20 8.80
C THR A 516 -0.47 32.14 8.45
N GLY A 517 0.11 32.20 7.24
CA GLY A 517 1.11 31.23 6.80
C GLY A 517 0.53 29.90 6.24
N GLN A 518 -0.79 29.74 6.24
CA GLN A 518 -1.44 28.63 5.55
C GLN A 518 -1.28 28.81 4.03
N VAL A 519 -0.93 27.72 3.33
CA VAL A 519 -0.90 27.68 1.86
C VAL A 519 -2.33 27.44 1.38
N ILE A 520 -2.94 28.45 0.81
CA ILE A 520 -4.35 28.47 0.42
C ILE A 520 -4.56 28.32 -1.09
N GLY A 521 -3.48 28.23 -1.86
CA GLY A 521 -3.55 28.05 -3.31
C GLY A 521 -2.17 27.96 -3.95
N GLU A 522 -2.16 27.64 -5.24
CA GLU A 522 -1.00 27.65 -6.11
C GLU A 522 -0.96 28.98 -6.90
N ASN A 523 0.19 29.63 -6.90
CA ASN A 523 0.43 30.81 -7.73
C ASN A 523 0.60 30.41 -9.20
N SER A 524 0.08 31.18 -10.14
CA SER A 524 0.30 30.99 -11.58
C SER A 524 1.73 31.29 -12.04
N ARG A 525 2.55 31.91 -11.18
CA ARG A 525 3.95 32.29 -11.44
C ARG A 525 4.89 31.61 -10.45
N SER A 526 6.17 31.61 -10.78
CA SER A 526 7.21 31.22 -9.84
C SER A 526 7.28 32.20 -8.67
N GLY A 527 7.53 31.66 -7.47
CA GLY A 527 7.64 32.44 -6.24
C GLY A 527 6.34 32.59 -5.46
N ASP A 528 6.48 32.62 -4.15
CA ASP A 528 5.38 32.70 -3.21
C ASP A 528 4.81 34.10 -3.12
N ILE A 529 3.50 34.20 -2.95
CA ILE A 529 2.81 35.49 -2.75
C ILE A 529 1.94 35.40 -1.51
N VAL A 530 2.06 36.38 -0.62
CA VAL A 530 1.17 36.55 0.53
C VAL A 530 -0.06 37.34 0.07
N VAL A 531 -1.24 36.76 0.30
CA VAL A 531 -2.53 37.31 -0.13
C VAL A 531 -3.52 37.38 1.04
N ASN A 532 -4.40 38.38 0.98
CA ASN A 532 -5.44 38.55 1.96
C ASN A 532 -6.80 38.17 1.37
N VAL A 533 -7.36 37.06 1.83
CA VAL A 533 -8.66 36.52 1.37
C VAL A 533 -9.80 36.76 2.38
N THR A 534 -9.55 37.48 3.48
CA THR A 534 -10.53 37.78 4.53
C THR A 534 -11.20 39.13 4.36
N LYS A 535 -10.76 39.95 3.38
CA LYS A 535 -11.30 41.29 3.17
C LYS A 535 -12.72 41.27 2.64
N THR A 536 -13.60 41.97 3.33
CA THR A 536 -14.98 42.21 2.89
C THR A 536 -15.05 43.33 1.84
N LYS A 537 -16.08 43.31 1.01
CA LYS A 537 -16.40 44.42 0.10
C LYS A 537 -16.70 45.65 0.96
N LYS A 538 -15.95 46.76 0.78
CA LYS A 538 -16.31 48.00 1.43
C LYS A 538 -17.65 48.48 0.89
N LEU A 539 -18.60 48.74 1.78
CA LEU A 539 -19.90 49.34 1.43
C LEU A 539 -19.66 50.71 0.77
N THR A 540 -19.79 50.77 -0.54
CA THR A 540 -19.84 52.04 -1.29
C THR A 540 -21.26 52.30 -1.72
N ASN A 541 -21.77 53.49 -1.43
CA ASN A 541 -23.06 54.12 -1.79
C ASN A 541 -24.20 53.23 -2.28
N VAL A 542 -25.36 53.47 -1.70
CA VAL A 542 -26.69 52.76 -1.84
C VAL A 542 -27.14 52.54 -3.29
N ARG A 543 -26.60 53.23 -4.27
CA ARG A 543 -26.96 53.08 -5.70
C ARG A 543 -26.31 51.90 -6.42
N ALA A 544 -25.29 51.28 -5.87
CA ALA A 544 -24.59 50.12 -6.45
C ALA A 544 -25.05 48.77 -5.86
N ALA A 545 -25.99 48.79 -4.90
CA ALA A 545 -26.47 47.56 -4.23
C ALA A 545 -27.40 46.71 -5.10
N GLY A 546 -27.81 47.18 -6.29
CA GLY A 546 -28.73 46.49 -7.19
C GLY A 546 -28.09 45.55 -8.24
N SER A 547 -26.75 45.54 -8.37
CA SER A 547 -26.03 44.67 -9.30
C SER A 547 -24.98 43.85 -8.57
N ASP A 548 -25.39 42.98 -7.66
CA ASP A 548 -24.54 41.90 -7.21
C ASP A 548 -24.41 40.89 -8.37
N GLU A 549 -23.40 41.12 -9.20
CA GLU A 549 -22.94 40.09 -10.15
C GLU A 549 -22.70 38.82 -9.33
N LYS A 550 -23.33 37.72 -9.74
CA LYS A 550 -23.09 36.39 -9.14
C LYS A 550 -21.60 36.09 -9.29
N VAL A 551 -20.87 36.11 -8.19
CA VAL A 551 -19.45 35.75 -8.14
C VAL A 551 -19.29 34.32 -8.65
N LYS A 552 -18.60 34.16 -9.78
CA LYS A 552 -18.26 32.84 -10.34
C LYS A 552 -16.85 32.49 -9.88
N LEU A 553 -16.77 31.62 -8.88
CA LEU A 553 -15.49 31.08 -8.42
C LEU A 553 -15.18 29.78 -9.14
N ALA A 554 -13.93 29.61 -9.56
CA ALA A 554 -13.44 28.32 -10.00
C ALA A 554 -13.47 27.34 -8.80
N PRO A 555 -13.82 26.07 -9.02
CA PRO A 555 -13.79 25.08 -7.95
C PRO A 555 -12.36 24.93 -7.41
N PRO A 556 -12.19 24.89 -6.08
CA PRO A 556 -10.87 24.71 -5.48
C PRO A 556 -10.34 23.30 -5.76
N ILE A 557 -9.01 23.20 -5.82
CA ILE A 557 -8.33 21.91 -5.90
C ILE A 557 -8.41 21.25 -4.52
N LYS A 558 -8.92 20.02 -4.48
CA LYS A 558 -8.86 19.16 -3.28
C LYS A 558 -7.80 18.10 -3.49
N PHE A 559 -6.88 18.03 -2.56
CA PHE A 559 -5.85 16.99 -2.56
C PHE A 559 -6.30 15.79 -1.71
N SER A 560 -6.02 14.59 -2.17
CA SER A 560 -5.86 13.43 -1.29
C SER A 560 -4.62 13.62 -0.41
N LEU A 561 -4.44 12.78 0.60
CA LEU A 561 -3.25 12.86 1.45
C LEU A 561 -1.97 12.65 0.65
N GLU A 562 -1.96 11.66 -0.24
CA GLU A 562 -0.83 11.37 -1.13
C GLU A 562 -0.50 12.56 -2.02
N GLU A 563 -1.49 13.12 -2.67
CA GLU A 563 -1.31 14.31 -3.53
C GLU A 563 -0.77 15.51 -2.74
N ALA A 564 -1.24 15.71 -1.52
CA ALA A 564 -0.75 16.77 -0.65
C ALA A 564 0.72 16.57 -0.26
N LEU A 565 1.10 15.34 0.10
CA LEU A 565 2.48 14.97 0.45
C LEU A 565 3.44 15.12 -0.75
N GLU A 566 2.98 14.77 -1.95
CA GLU A 566 3.74 14.92 -3.19
C GLU A 566 3.85 16.39 -3.65
N TYR A 567 2.84 17.22 -3.31
CA TYR A 567 2.74 18.60 -3.72
C TYR A 567 3.65 19.54 -2.93
N ILE A 568 3.81 19.33 -1.60
CA ILE A 568 4.54 20.24 -0.72
C ILE A 568 6.03 20.34 -1.07
N GLN A 569 6.61 21.49 -0.76
CA GLN A 569 8.05 21.77 -0.87
C GLN A 569 8.76 21.61 0.48
N LYS A 570 10.11 21.72 0.47
CA LYS A 570 10.96 21.55 1.66
C LYS A 570 10.61 22.50 2.81
N ASP A 571 10.04 23.68 2.50
CA ASP A 571 9.63 24.71 3.45
C ASP A 571 8.15 24.64 3.82
N GLU A 572 7.48 23.55 3.46
CA GLU A 572 6.04 23.33 3.68
C GLU A 572 5.78 22.07 4.49
N TYR A 573 4.67 22.07 5.24
CA TYR A 573 4.11 20.91 5.93
C TYR A 573 2.67 20.64 5.47
N VAL A 574 2.27 19.38 5.53
CA VAL A 574 0.86 18.97 5.52
C VAL A 574 0.41 18.87 6.98
N GLU A 575 -0.50 19.73 7.38
CA GLU A 575 -1.22 19.61 8.66
C GLU A 575 -2.35 18.60 8.48
N VAL A 576 -2.32 17.53 9.26
CA VAL A 576 -3.30 16.44 9.20
C VAL A 576 -4.05 16.40 10.52
N THR A 577 -5.37 16.53 10.45
CA THR A 577 -6.28 16.44 11.60
C THR A 577 -7.42 15.47 11.27
N PRO A 578 -8.18 14.95 12.24
CA PRO A 578 -9.31 14.05 11.98
C PRO A 578 -10.32 14.59 10.97
N LYS A 579 -10.54 15.91 10.93
CA LYS A 579 -11.55 16.53 10.07
C LYS A 579 -10.98 17.26 8.86
N ASN A 580 -9.74 17.74 8.96
CA ASN A 580 -9.18 18.64 7.97
C ASN A 580 -7.76 18.24 7.58
N MET A 581 -7.41 18.59 6.36
CA MET A 581 -6.04 18.54 5.85
C MET A 581 -5.72 19.92 5.24
N ARG A 582 -4.61 20.52 5.68
CA ARG A 582 -4.20 21.86 5.26
C ARG A 582 -2.72 21.85 4.90
N LEU A 583 -2.37 22.62 3.89
CA LEU A 583 -0.97 22.91 3.57
C LEU A 583 -0.55 24.17 4.29
N ARG A 584 0.67 24.21 4.79
CA ARG A 584 1.19 25.39 5.49
C ARG A 584 2.70 25.57 5.27
N LYS A 585 3.18 26.80 5.44
CA LYS A 585 4.62 27.04 5.56
C LYS A 585 5.13 26.58 6.93
N ILE A 586 6.39 26.14 7.00
CA ILE A 586 7.05 25.78 8.26
C ILE A 586 7.07 27.00 9.19
N TYR A 587 7.53 28.13 8.70
CA TYR A 587 7.49 29.40 9.40
C TYR A 587 6.23 30.18 8.99
N LEU A 588 5.32 30.41 9.94
CA LEU A 588 4.04 31.06 9.65
C LEU A 588 4.19 32.56 9.43
N ASP A 589 5.10 33.23 10.14
CA ASP A 589 5.37 34.64 9.98
C ASP A 589 6.21 34.94 8.73
N GLU A 590 5.87 35.99 7.99
CA GLU A 590 6.56 36.36 6.74
C GLU A 590 8.02 36.78 6.99
N ASN A 591 8.29 37.47 8.10
CA ASN A 591 9.65 37.92 8.39
C ASN A 591 10.55 36.75 8.81
N GLU A 592 9.99 35.78 9.53
CA GLU A 592 10.70 34.52 9.86
C GLU A 592 11.02 33.74 8.58
N ARG A 593 10.06 33.59 7.65
CA ARG A 593 10.33 32.95 6.36
C ARG A 593 11.48 33.60 5.62
N LYS A 594 11.51 34.94 5.53
CA LYS A 594 12.60 35.69 4.87
C LYS A 594 13.97 35.49 5.54
N ARG A 595 14.00 35.33 6.87
CA ARG A 595 15.25 35.07 7.61
C ARG A 595 15.80 33.67 7.29
N HIS A 596 14.93 32.69 7.21
CA HIS A 596 15.28 31.27 7.02
C HIS A 596 15.25 30.81 5.55
N GLU A 597 14.98 31.71 4.61
CA GLU A 597 14.90 31.37 3.17
C GLU A 597 16.17 30.68 2.64
N LYS A 598 17.31 30.96 3.23
CA LYS A 598 18.60 30.36 2.84
C LYS A 598 18.76 28.92 3.32
N GLU A 599 17.98 28.47 4.29
CA GLU A 599 18.05 27.10 4.82
C GLU A 599 17.42 26.08 3.84
N PHE A 600 16.56 26.57 2.93
CA PHE A 600 15.82 25.76 1.97
C PHE A 600 16.34 25.85 0.52
N LYS A 601 17.28 26.78 0.28
CA LYS A 601 18.01 26.91 -0.99
C LYS A 601 19.28 26.06 -0.98
#